data_ce7bdecc630fdbac6ad343e048727e48
#
_entry.id   ce7bdecc630fdbac6ad343e048727e48
#
_cell.length_a   1.000
_cell.length_b   1.000
_cell.length_c   1.000
_cell.angle_alpha   90.00
_cell.angle_beta   90.00
_cell.angle_gamma   90.00
#
_symmetry.space_group_name_H-M   'P 1'
#
loop_
_entity.id
_entity.type
_entity.pdbx_description
1 polymer ?
#
loop_
_entity_poly.entity_id
_entity_poly.type
_entity_poly.pdbx_seq_one_letter_code
_entity_poly.pdbx_strand_id
1 'polypeptide(L)'
;MSVDGKISTGASDALDVDKDFPKIPGLKEGVGQYYEIEQTTDLWSFNTGRVQKKMGANEKPFPQKTPVSFVLLDNTHLTEHGVRYFCARSKEFVLFTSNKNHPAYGVKEKNLHIFYQKKLDLKEGLEWLYKNFACERLTIQSGGTVNGLFLREKLFDFVDLVVAPVLVGGKDTATLIDGKSLMSENELSKLGVMKLVECKVLKDSYLRLRYEIVK
;
A
#
# COMPACT_ATOMS: atom_id res chain seq x y z
N MET A 1 -8.53 -3.70 -7.74
CA MET A 1 -7.71 -4.41 -8.74
C MET A 1 -8.62 -4.93 -9.86
N SER A 2 -8.06 -5.28 -11.04
CA SER A 2 -8.80 -5.97 -12.11
C SER A 2 -9.06 -7.45 -11.78
N VAL A 3 -9.93 -8.12 -12.56
CA VAL A 3 -10.21 -9.57 -12.43
C VAL A 3 -8.95 -10.42 -12.62
N ASP A 4 -8.03 -10.01 -13.49
CA ASP A 4 -6.75 -10.67 -13.73
C ASP A 4 -5.62 -10.22 -12.78
N GLY A 5 -5.96 -9.60 -11.66
CA GLY A 5 -5.06 -9.32 -10.55
C GLY A 5 -4.17 -8.08 -10.72
N LYS A 6 -4.45 -7.21 -11.70
CA LYS A 6 -3.65 -6.01 -11.92
C LYS A 6 -4.08 -4.87 -11.00
N ILE A 7 -3.10 -4.16 -10.45
CA ILE A 7 -3.29 -2.96 -9.61
C ILE A 7 -2.85 -1.67 -10.32
N SER A 8 -2.49 -1.77 -11.58
CA SER A 8 -2.23 -0.67 -12.50
C SER A 8 -2.87 -0.98 -13.85
N THR A 9 -3.00 0.00 -14.73
CA THR A 9 -3.52 -0.16 -16.09
C THR A 9 -2.41 -0.39 -17.12
N GLY A 10 -1.15 -0.36 -16.68
CA GLY A 10 0.02 -0.64 -17.52
C GLY A 10 1.33 -0.56 -16.78
N ALA A 11 2.45 -0.70 -17.49
CA ALA A 11 3.80 -0.76 -16.92
C ALA A 11 4.39 0.62 -16.55
N SER A 12 3.82 1.70 -17.04
CA SER A 12 4.31 3.07 -16.79
C SER A 12 3.72 3.64 -15.50
N ASP A 13 4.50 4.42 -14.75
CA ASP A 13 4.02 5.18 -13.58
C ASP A 13 2.97 6.26 -13.93
N ALA A 14 2.82 6.61 -15.22
CA ALA A 14 1.75 7.48 -15.68
C ALA A 14 0.36 6.81 -15.69
N LEU A 15 0.33 5.47 -15.73
CA LEU A 15 -0.87 4.66 -15.77
C LEU A 15 -1.26 4.20 -14.37
N ASP A 16 -2.56 4.32 -14.04
CA ASP A 16 -3.05 4.04 -12.70
C ASP A 16 -4.54 3.72 -12.70
N VAL A 17 -4.95 2.72 -11.93
CA VAL A 17 -6.37 2.33 -11.83
C VAL A 17 -7.26 3.48 -11.38
N ASP A 18 -6.81 4.33 -10.48
CA ASP A 18 -7.58 5.45 -9.95
C ASP A 18 -7.84 6.54 -11.00
N LYS A 19 -6.89 6.73 -11.91
CA LYS A 19 -6.98 7.73 -12.98
C LYS A 19 -7.64 7.19 -14.24
N ASP A 20 -7.50 5.90 -14.50
CA ASP A 20 -7.79 5.31 -15.80
C ASP A 20 -9.12 4.56 -15.83
N PHE A 21 -9.51 3.88 -14.75
CA PHE A 21 -10.80 3.17 -14.68
C PHE A 21 -11.99 4.06 -15.01
N PRO A 22 -12.08 5.31 -14.50
CA PRO A 22 -13.16 6.22 -14.86
C PRO A 22 -13.22 6.61 -16.35
N LYS A 23 -12.14 6.38 -17.11
CA LYS A 23 -12.05 6.72 -18.55
C LYS A 23 -12.40 5.54 -19.47
N ILE A 24 -12.53 4.31 -18.91
CA ILE A 24 -12.77 3.11 -19.70
C ILE A 24 -14.24 3.02 -20.09
N PRO A 25 -14.59 3.02 -21.38
CA PRO A 25 -15.98 2.88 -21.82
C PRO A 25 -16.61 1.60 -21.28
N GLY A 26 -17.77 1.72 -20.65
CA GLY A 26 -18.52 0.59 -20.09
C GLY A 26 -18.11 0.19 -18.66
N LEU A 27 -16.99 0.66 -18.13
CA LEU A 27 -16.66 0.50 -16.73
C LEU A 27 -17.33 1.62 -15.93
N LYS A 28 -18.41 1.28 -15.24
CA LYS A 28 -19.14 2.22 -14.38
C LYS A 28 -18.48 2.33 -13.00
N GLU A 29 -18.89 3.31 -12.24
CA GLU A 29 -18.51 3.51 -10.84
C GLU A 29 -17.05 3.87 -10.61
N GLY A 30 -16.10 3.31 -11.38
CA GLY A 30 -14.67 3.58 -11.22
C GLY A 30 -14.12 3.01 -9.90
N VAL A 31 -13.58 3.86 -9.02
CA VAL A 31 -12.93 3.45 -7.75
C VAL A 31 -13.66 3.95 -6.49
N GLY A 32 -14.85 4.55 -6.62
CA GLY A 32 -15.59 5.16 -5.51
C GLY A 32 -15.86 4.19 -4.37
N GLN A 33 -16.39 2.99 -4.68
CA GLN A 33 -16.68 1.95 -3.67
C GLN A 33 -15.40 1.47 -2.95
N TYR A 34 -14.26 1.44 -3.64
CA TYR A 34 -12.97 1.15 -3.00
C TYR A 34 -12.65 2.21 -1.94
N TYR A 35 -12.79 3.49 -2.26
CA TYR A 35 -12.51 4.57 -1.32
C TYR A 35 -13.50 4.61 -0.15
N GLU A 36 -14.78 4.28 -0.36
CA GLU A 36 -15.75 4.13 0.73
C GLU A 36 -15.32 3.03 1.71
N ILE A 37 -14.85 1.89 1.20
CA ILE A 37 -14.35 0.78 2.02
C ILE A 37 -13.05 1.20 2.73
N GLU A 38 -12.14 1.88 2.04
CA GLU A 38 -10.88 2.38 2.61
C GLU A 38 -11.11 3.27 3.84
N GLN A 39 -12.16 4.12 3.83
CA GLN A 39 -12.51 4.97 4.98
C GLN A 39 -12.88 4.16 6.24
N THR A 40 -13.18 2.88 6.10
CA THR A 40 -13.55 1.98 7.21
C THR A 40 -12.39 1.12 7.71
N THR A 41 -11.18 1.31 7.19
CA THR A 41 -9.99 0.54 7.57
C THR A 41 -9.33 1.06 8.86
N ASP A 42 -8.17 0.52 9.17
CA ASP A 42 -7.45 0.86 10.40
C ASP A 42 -6.94 2.32 10.40
N LEU A 43 -6.74 2.88 11.59
CA LEU A 43 -6.18 4.23 11.77
C LEU A 43 -4.66 4.31 11.56
N TRP A 44 -4.04 3.20 11.19
CA TRP A 44 -2.67 3.13 10.73
C TRP A 44 -2.64 2.60 9.30
N SER A 45 -2.00 3.35 8.40
CA SER A 45 -1.87 3.00 6.98
C SER A 45 -0.40 2.91 6.58
N PHE A 46 -0.01 1.76 6.01
CA PHE A 46 1.32 1.56 5.45
C PHE A 46 1.29 1.73 3.94
N ASN A 47 2.24 2.50 3.42
CA ASN A 47 2.35 2.76 1.98
C ASN A 47 3.83 2.92 1.59
N THR A 48 4.11 3.30 0.34
CA THR A 48 5.47 3.55 -0.15
C THR A 48 5.62 4.96 -0.68
N GLY A 49 6.80 5.54 -0.51
CA GLY A 49 7.11 6.86 -1.04
C GLY A 49 6.93 6.95 -2.56
N ARG A 50 7.23 5.86 -3.31
CA ARG A 50 7.01 5.80 -4.76
C ARG A 50 5.54 6.00 -5.12
N VAL A 51 4.63 5.27 -4.46
CA VAL A 51 3.18 5.42 -4.68
C VAL A 51 2.75 6.84 -4.34
N GLN A 52 3.20 7.38 -3.22
CA GLN A 52 2.82 8.71 -2.78
C GLN A 52 3.38 9.83 -3.67
N LYS A 53 4.59 9.69 -4.18
CA LYS A 53 5.14 10.58 -5.22
C LYS A 53 4.25 10.55 -6.48
N LYS A 54 3.87 9.36 -6.96
CA LYS A 54 2.97 9.18 -8.11
C LYS A 54 1.60 9.84 -7.88
N MET A 55 1.12 9.84 -6.64
CA MET A 55 -0.10 10.53 -6.23
C MET A 55 0.08 12.05 -6.01
N GLY A 56 1.28 12.58 -6.24
CA GLY A 56 1.59 14.03 -6.21
C GLY A 56 1.91 14.58 -4.83
N ALA A 57 2.31 13.76 -3.86
CA ALA A 57 2.64 14.23 -2.50
C ALA A 57 3.78 15.26 -2.46
N ASN A 58 4.64 15.28 -3.48
CA ASN A 58 5.76 16.21 -3.56
C ASN A 58 5.37 17.62 -4.05
N GLU A 59 4.19 17.78 -4.64
CA GLU A 59 3.75 19.02 -5.31
C GLU A 59 2.41 19.55 -4.79
N LYS A 60 1.56 18.68 -4.21
CA LYS A 60 0.23 19.05 -3.73
C LYS A 60 0.29 20.05 -2.57
N PRO A 61 -0.68 20.95 -2.46
CA PRO A 61 -0.82 21.80 -1.27
C PRO A 61 -1.01 20.94 -0.02
N PHE A 62 -0.60 21.48 1.13
CA PHE A 62 -0.72 20.76 2.39
C PHE A 62 -2.19 20.48 2.73
N PRO A 63 -2.53 19.22 3.03
CA PRO A 63 -3.89 18.81 3.32
C PRO A 63 -4.29 19.17 4.74
N GLN A 64 -5.59 19.05 5.01
CA GLN A 64 -6.07 19.05 6.39
C GLN A 64 -5.59 17.77 7.12
N LYS A 65 -5.34 17.93 8.41
CA LYS A 65 -4.94 16.83 9.30
C LYS A 65 -6.07 15.82 9.43
N THR A 66 -5.71 14.54 9.34
CA THR A 66 -6.62 13.40 9.53
C THR A 66 -6.28 12.68 10.84
N PRO A 67 -7.18 11.86 11.39
CA PRO A 67 -6.87 11.02 12.55
C PRO A 67 -5.97 9.84 12.20
N VAL A 68 -5.68 9.61 10.92
CA VAL A 68 -4.87 8.48 10.43
C VAL A 68 -3.39 8.76 10.65
N SER A 69 -2.69 7.76 11.13
CA SER A 69 -1.23 7.72 11.17
C SER A 69 -0.69 7.00 9.94
N PHE A 70 0.36 7.52 9.33
CA PHE A 70 0.95 6.94 8.12
C PHE A 70 2.35 6.39 8.39
N VAL A 71 2.61 5.21 7.85
CA VAL A 71 3.93 4.61 7.76
C VAL A 71 4.33 4.58 6.29
N LEU A 72 5.42 5.18 5.92
CA LEU A 72 5.92 5.12 4.54
C LEU A 72 7.28 4.46 4.48
N LEU A 73 7.41 3.47 3.62
CA LEU A 73 8.70 2.93 3.21
C LEU A 73 9.23 3.76 2.06
N ASP A 74 10.29 4.52 2.29
CA ASP A 74 10.92 5.32 1.24
C ASP A 74 12.42 5.51 1.45
N ASN A 75 13.14 5.52 0.32
CA ASN A 75 14.58 5.82 0.29
C ASN A 75 14.90 7.07 -0.55
N THR A 76 14.09 7.37 -1.59
CA THR A 76 14.51 8.33 -2.61
C THR A 76 13.39 9.09 -3.31
N HIS A 77 12.13 8.79 -3.00
CA HIS A 77 10.99 9.30 -3.79
C HIS A 77 10.40 10.58 -3.22
N LEU A 78 10.34 10.68 -1.88
CA LEU A 78 9.80 11.88 -1.24
C LEU A 78 10.86 12.98 -1.17
N THR A 79 10.44 14.18 -1.56
CA THR A 79 11.18 15.42 -1.29
C THR A 79 10.89 15.91 0.13
N GLU A 80 11.57 16.96 0.57
CA GLU A 80 11.26 17.63 1.83
C GLU A 80 9.79 18.09 1.88
N HIS A 81 9.25 18.61 0.75
CA HIS A 81 7.84 18.96 0.64
C HIS A 81 6.92 17.76 0.86
N GLY A 82 7.22 16.61 0.23
CA GLY A 82 6.43 15.38 0.40
C GLY A 82 6.45 14.87 1.84
N VAL A 83 7.57 14.98 2.53
CA VAL A 83 7.66 14.67 3.96
C VAL A 83 6.78 15.62 4.79
N ARG A 84 6.85 16.94 4.56
CA ARG A 84 6.01 17.92 5.24
C ARG A 84 4.53 17.74 4.93
N TYR A 85 4.20 17.34 3.69
CA TYR A 85 2.83 16.99 3.29
C TYR A 85 2.25 15.89 4.19
N PHE A 86 3.04 14.81 4.45
CA PHE A 86 2.60 13.76 5.35
C PHE A 86 2.59 14.18 6.82
N CYS A 87 3.49 15.02 7.27
CA CYS A 87 3.43 15.61 8.61
C CYS A 87 2.15 16.43 8.82
N ALA A 88 1.76 17.22 7.82
CA ALA A 88 0.51 18.00 7.88
C ALA A 88 -0.74 17.10 7.90
N ARG A 89 -0.75 16.03 7.10
CA ARG A 89 -1.89 15.11 6.93
C ARG A 89 -2.11 14.19 8.13
N SER A 90 -1.04 13.71 8.74
CA SER A 90 -1.04 12.55 9.64
C SER A 90 -1.21 12.93 11.10
N LYS A 91 -1.85 12.05 11.89
CA LYS A 91 -1.72 12.07 13.35
C LYS A 91 -0.25 11.85 13.73
N GLU A 92 0.32 10.72 13.34
CA GLU A 92 1.74 10.39 13.40
C GLU A 92 2.23 10.04 12.00
N PHE A 93 3.43 10.46 11.65
CA PHE A 93 4.09 10.07 10.40
C PHE A 93 5.38 9.34 10.69
N VAL A 94 5.46 8.08 10.31
CA VAL A 94 6.63 7.23 10.45
C VAL A 94 7.25 6.97 9.09
N LEU A 95 8.52 7.25 8.94
CA LEU A 95 9.30 6.92 7.75
C LEU A 95 10.23 5.74 8.03
N PHE A 96 10.03 4.64 7.31
CA PHE A 96 10.98 3.54 7.24
C PHE A 96 11.96 3.79 6.11
N THR A 97 13.26 3.86 6.41
CA THR A 97 14.26 4.15 5.39
C THR A 97 15.58 3.44 5.66
N SER A 98 16.29 3.09 4.59
CA SER A 98 17.70 2.68 4.64
C SER A 98 18.66 3.76 4.12
N ASN A 99 18.14 4.94 3.78
CA ASN A 99 18.89 6.08 3.31
C ASN A 99 19.20 7.06 4.44
N LYS A 100 20.45 7.13 4.87
CA LYS A 100 20.91 8.09 5.90
C LYS A 100 20.83 9.57 5.47
N ASN A 101 20.72 9.81 4.16
CA ASN A 101 20.65 11.14 3.57
C ASN A 101 19.22 11.48 3.08
N HIS A 102 18.20 10.78 3.61
CA HIS A 102 16.82 11.05 3.24
C HIS A 102 16.42 12.48 3.62
N PRO A 103 15.68 13.24 2.78
CA PRO A 103 15.25 14.61 3.08
C PRO A 103 14.52 14.78 4.41
N ALA A 104 13.89 13.73 4.91
CA ALA A 104 13.18 13.73 6.19
C ALA A 104 14.06 14.12 7.39
N TYR A 105 15.37 13.87 7.34
CA TYR A 105 16.28 14.27 8.43
C TYR A 105 16.43 15.78 8.57
N GLY A 106 16.11 16.55 7.51
CA GLY A 106 16.08 18.01 7.54
C GLY A 106 14.73 18.61 8.04
N VAL A 107 13.70 17.79 8.18
CA VAL A 107 12.36 18.23 8.58
C VAL A 107 12.20 18.16 10.10
N LYS A 108 11.81 19.28 10.72
CA LYS A 108 11.62 19.41 12.18
C LYS A 108 10.12 19.50 12.49
N GLU A 109 9.44 18.36 12.42
CA GLU A 109 8.02 18.25 12.78
C GLU A 109 7.86 17.28 13.95
N LYS A 110 7.01 17.65 14.93
CA LYS A 110 6.85 16.87 16.19
C LYS A 110 6.30 15.46 15.98
N ASN A 111 5.51 15.28 14.93
CA ASN A 111 4.86 14.02 14.58
C ASN A 111 5.61 13.23 13.49
N LEU A 112 6.86 13.63 13.15
CA LEU A 112 7.72 12.89 12.26
C LEU A 112 8.65 11.98 13.05
N HIS A 113 8.60 10.68 12.73
CA HIS A 113 9.46 9.67 13.31
C HIS A 113 10.20 8.92 12.21
N ILE A 114 11.52 8.79 12.33
CA ILE A 114 12.34 8.10 11.32
C ILE A 114 12.87 6.80 11.92
N PHE A 115 12.46 5.68 11.34
CA PHE A 115 12.96 4.37 11.64
C PHE A 115 13.99 3.97 10.57
N TYR A 116 15.27 4.09 10.93
CA TYR A 116 16.37 3.76 10.04
C TYR A 116 16.79 2.31 10.21
N GLN A 117 16.91 1.61 9.09
CA GLN A 117 17.51 0.27 9.03
C GLN A 117 18.52 0.20 7.88
N LYS A 118 19.72 -0.28 8.13
CA LYS A 118 20.74 -0.48 7.08
C LYS A 118 20.24 -1.45 5.99
N LYS A 119 19.47 -2.45 6.39
CA LYS A 119 18.76 -3.41 5.54
C LYS A 119 17.34 -3.49 6.06
N LEU A 120 16.39 -3.38 5.14
CA LEU A 120 14.96 -3.46 5.49
C LEU A 120 14.63 -4.80 6.15
N ASP A 121 14.04 -4.73 7.32
CA ASP A 121 13.41 -5.82 8.06
C ASP A 121 12.02 -5.35 8.47
N LEU A 122 10.99 -5.86 7.78
CA LEU A 122 9.60 -5.44 8.00
C LEU A 122 9.10 -5.90 9.37
N LYS A 123 9.50 -7.09 9.82
CA LYS A 123 9.10 -7.62 11.12
C LYS A 123 9.60 -6.74 12.25
N GLU A 124 10.89 -6.39 12.25
CA GLU A 124 11.48 -5.46 13.21
C GLU A 124 10.77 -4.11 13.18
N GLY A 125 10.46 -3.60 11.97
CA GLY A 125 9.71 -2.35 11.80
C GLY A 125 8.31 -2.40 12.41
N LEU A 126 7.57 -3.48 12.20
CA LEU A 126 6.23 -3.67 12.79
C LEU A 126 6.30 -3.79 14.33
N GLU A 127 7.28 -4.52 14.86
CA GLU A 127 7.52 -4.61 16.30
C GLU A 127 7.86 -3.24 16.91
N TRP A 128 8.64 -2.44 16.20
CA TRP A 128 8.98 -1.08 16.62
C TRP A 128 7.72 -0.18 16.64
N LEU A 129 6.84 -0.28 15.63
CA LEU A 129 5.56 0.44 15.61
C LEU A 129 4.68 0.06 16.81
N TYR A 130 4.58 -1.23 17.10
CA TYR A 130 3.81 -1.70 18.26
C TYR A 130 4.36 -1.14 19.57
N LYS A 131 5.67 -1.25 19.79
CA LYS A 131 6.35 -0.81 21.03
C LYS A 131 6.25 0.71 21.26
N ASN A 132 6.33 1.52 20.21
CA ASN A 132 6.42 2.98 20.34
C ASN A 132 5.07 3.68 20.22
N PHE A 133 4.11 3.09 19.53
CA PHE A 133 2.82 3.73 19.21
C PHE A 133 1.61 2.87 19.54
N ALA A 134 1.78 1.69 20.13
CA ALA A 134 0.73 0.70 20.34
C ALA A 134 -0.07 0.42 19.04
N CYS A 135 0.64 0.35 17.90
CA CYS A 135 0.04 0.03 16.61
C CYS A 135 -0.30 -1.46 16.56
N GLU A 136 -1.52 -1.82 16.96
CA GLU A 136 -1.99 -3.21 16.98
C GLU A 136 -2.50 -3.67 15.61
N ARG A 137 -2.98 -2.73 14.78
CA ARG A 137 -3.55 -3.00 13.46
C ARG A 137 -3.05 -1.99 12.45
N LEU A 138 -2.65 -2.49 11.27
CA LEU A 138 -2.07 -1.70 10.20
C LEU A 138 -2.63 -2.15 8.85
N THR A 139 -3.28 -1.24 8.14
CA THR A 139 -3.72 -1.50 6.76
C THR A 139 -2.57 -1.22 5.80
N ILE A 140 -2.23 -2.21 4.97
CA ILE A 140 -1.15 -2.10 3.98
C ILE A 140 -1.76 -1.78 2.62
N GLN A 141 -1.39 -0.62 2.07
CA GLN A 141 -1.86 -0.10 0.77
C GLN A 141 -0.64 0.21 -0.11
N SER A 142 0.16 -0.82 -0.39
CA SER A 142 1.40 -0.67 -1.15
C SER A 142 1.35 -1.31 -2.53
N GLY A 143 2.40 -1.11 -3.32
CA GLY A 143 2.56 -1.79 -4.61
C GLY A 143 2.95 -3.26 -4.47
N GLY A 144 2.76 -4.03 -5.52
CA GLY A 144 2.94 -5.48 -5.54
C GLY A 144 4.29 -5.98 -5.02
N THR A 145 5.37 -5.26 -5.27
CA THR A 145 6.72 -5.63 -4.77
C THR A 145 6.78 -5.66 -3.24
N VAL A 146 6.26 -4.63 -2.58
CA VAL A 146 6.25 -4.55 -1.11
C VAL A 146 5.23 -5.51 -0.53
N ASN A 147 4.06 -5.67 -1.15
CA ASN A 147 3.10 -6.71 -0.79
C ASN A 147 3.75 -8.11 -0.86
N GLY A 148 4.58 -8.35 -1.88
CA GLY A 148 5.36 -9.58 -2.01
C GLY A 148 6.32 -9.82 -0.85
N LEU A 149 6.96 -8.78 -0.31
CA LEU A 149 7.81 -8.88 0.88
C LEU A 149 7.00 -9.28 2.12
N PHE A 150 5.88 -8.59 2.38
CA PHE A 150 4.97 -8.94 3.48
C PHE A 150 4.49 -10.39 3.39
N LEU A 151 4.13 -10.85 2.19
CA LEU A 151 3.71 -12.23 1.96
C LEU A 151 4.83 -13.22 2.28
N ARG A 152 6.06 -12.99 1.76
CA ARG A 152 7.20 -13.89 1.94
C ARG A 152 7.66 -13.98 3.40
N GLU A 153 7.47 -12.94 4.17
CA GLU A 153 7.76 -12.87 5.60
C GLU A 153 6.57 -13.29 6.48
N LYS A 154 5.44 -13.73 5.87
CA LYS A 154 4.21 -14.19 6.55
C LYS A 154 3.61 -13.14 7.50
N LEU A 155 3.63 -11.88 7.08
CA LEU A 155 3.22 -10.73 7.89
C LEU A 155 1.77 -10.28 7.62
N PHE A 156 1.05 -10.94 6.70
CA PHE A 156 -0.38 -10.71 6.51
C PHE A 156 -1.22 -11.54 7.46
N ASP A 157 -2.29 -10.95 8.00
CA ASP A 157 -3.37 -11.65 8.69
C ASP A 157 -4.62 -11.74 7.80
N PHE A 158 -4.93 -10.66 7.08
CA PHE A 158 -6.08 -10.58 6.20
C PHE A 158 -5.70 -9.95 4.85
N VAL A 159 -6.46 -10.32 3.83
CA VAL A 159 -6.43 -9.68 2.51
C VAL A 159 -7.84 -9.26 2.14
N ASP A 160 -8.05 -7.96 1.90
CA ASP A 160 -9.34 -7.38 1.51
C ASP A 160 -9.21 -6.79 0.10
N LEU A 161 -9.98 -7.32 -0.84
CA LEU A 161 -9.87 -7.01 -2.25
C LEU A 161 -11.16 -6.40 -2.77
N VAL A 162 -11.07 -5.26 -3.44
CA VAL A 162 -12.12 -4.76 -4.32
C VAL A 162 -11.73 -5.07 -5.76
N VAL A 163 -12.51 -5.94 -6.42
CA VAL A 163 -12.26 -6.41 -7.78
C VAL A 163 -13.19 -5.70 -8.74
N ALA A 164 -12.61 -4.93 -9.65
CA ALA A 164 -13.32 -4.25 -10.72
C ALA A 164 -13.62 -5.24 -11.88
N PRO A 165 -14.77 -5.14 -12.56
CA PRO A 165 -15.16 -6.03 -13.65
C PRO A 165 -14.43 -5.67 -14.97
N VAL A 166 -13.10 -5.74 -14.94
CA VAL A 166 -12.21 -5.38 -16.06
C VAL A 166 -11.03 -6.34 -16.14
N LEU A 167 -10.58 -6.61 -17.34
CA LEU A 167 -9.34 -7.32 -17.64
C LEU A 167 -8.32 -6.31 -18.18
N VAL A 168 -7.11 -6.32 -17.65
CA VAL A 168 -6.05 -5.38 -18.04
C VAL A 168 -4.95 -6.09 -18.84
N GLY A 169 -4.47 -7.23 -18.37
CA GLY A 169 -3.37 -7.95 -19.01
C GLY A 169 -2.00 -7.28 -18.83
N GLY A 170 -1.08 -7.65 -19.71
CA GLY A 170 0.29 -7.11 -19.75
C GLY A 170 1.24 -7.81 -18.75
N LYS A 171 2.34 -8.35 -19.29
CA LYS A 171 3.36 -9.06 -18.48
C LYS A 171 3.98 -8.15 -17.41
N ASP A 172 4.29 -6.91 -17.79
CA ASP A 172 5.00 -5.96 -16.93
C ASP A 172 4.07 -5.00 -16.18
N THR A 173 2.74 -5.20 -16.31
CA THR A 173 1.75 -4.45 -15.53
C THR A 173 1.72 -4.98 -14.10
N ALA A 174 1.88 -4.08 -13.12
CA ALA A 174 1.95 -4.43 -11.70
C ALA A 174 0.72 -5.24 -11.25
N THR A 175 0.98 -6.28 -10.44
CA THR A 175 -0.05 -7.13 -9.83
C THR A 175 -0.15 -6.88 -8.33
N LEU A 176 -1.17 -7.46 -7.70
CA LEU A 176 -1.35 -7.39 -6.25
C LEU A 176 -0.10 -7.87 -5.49
N ILE A 177 0.53 -8.93 -5.98
CA ILE A 177 1.74 -9.53 -5.40
C ILE A 177 2.78 -9.71 -6.50
N ASP A 178 3.84 -8.92 -6.44
CA ASP A 178 4.98 -8.98 -7.34
C ASP A 178 6.26 -9.43 -6.59
N GLY A 179 7.40 -9.31 -7.24
CA GLY A 179 8.71 -9.62 -6.69
C GLY A 179 9.33 -10.86 -7.35
N LYS A 180 10.27 -11.50 -6.64
CA LYS A 180 10.97 -12.66 -7.19
C LYS A 180 10.05 -13.87 -7.30
N SER A 181 10.07 -14.52 -8.46
CA SER A 181 9.40 -15.80 -8.68
C SER A 181 10.04 -16.89 -7.82
N LEU A 182 9.26 -17.88 -7.43
CA LEU A 182 9.78 -19.12 -6.84
C LEU A 182 10.51 -19.91 -7.93
N MET A 183 11.62 -20.52 -7.57
CA MET A 183 12.50 -21.25 -8.52
C MET A 183 12.52 -22.76 -8.25
N SER A 184 11.92 -23.23 -7.16
CA SER A 184 11.91 -24.65 -6.79
C SER A 184 10.71 -24.99 -5.90
N GLU A 185 10.37 -26.28 -5.83
CA GLU A 185 9.32 -26.80 -4.95
C GLU A 185 9.59 -26.54 -3.47
N ASN A 186 10.85 -26.49 -3.06
CA ASN A 186 11.23 -26.19 -1.67
C ASN A 186 10.78 -24.79 -1.22
N GLU A 187 10.45 -23.92 -2.17
CA GLU A 187 9.97 -22.55 -1.89
C GLU A 187 8.43 -22.46 -1.78
N LEU A 188 7.69 -23.54 -2.00
CA LEU A 188 6.22 -23.53 -1.94
C LEU A 188 5.70 -23.10 -0.56
N SER A 189 6.46 -23.35 0.51
CA SER A 189 6.15 -22.85 1.86
C SER A 189 6.09 -21.30 1.98
N LYS A 190 6.59 -20.58 0.98
CA LYS A 190 6.52 -19.11 0.89
C LYS A 190 5.21 -18.61 0.27
N LEU A 191 4.36 -19.50 -0.24
CA LEU A 191 3.02 -19.11 -0.71
C LEU A 191 2.10 -18.81 0.47
N GLY A 192 1.14 -17.92 0.24
CA GLY A 192 0.08 -17.61 1.21
C GLY A 192 -1.16 -18.43 0.89
N VAL A 193 -1.58 -19.28 1.81
CA VAL A 193 -2.87 -19.96 1.75
C VAL A 193 -3.91 -19.10 2.43
N MET A 194 -5.09 -18.99 1.83
CA MET A 194 -6.14 -18.11 2.29
C MET A 194 -7.45 -18.86 2.46
N LYS A 195 -8.22 -18.47 3.49
CA LYS A 195 -9.59 -18.92 3.72
C LYS A 195 -10.54 -17.75 3.44
N LEU A 196 -11.53 -17.95 2.57
CA LEU A 196 -12.54 -16.94 2.28
C LEU A 196 -13.40 -16.69 3.52
N VAL A 197 -13.47 -15.42 3.93
CA VAL A 197 -14.29 -14.95 5.07
C VAL A 197 -15.55 -14.26 4.59
N GLU A 198 -15.44 -13.44 3.54
CA GLU A 198 -16.56 -12.71 2.97
C GLU A 198 -16.43 -12.61 1.44
N CYS A 199 -17.54 -12.80 0.74
CA CYS A 199 -17.68 -12.49 -0.66
C CYS A 199 -18.96 -11.66 -0.86
N LYS A 200 -18.80 -10.42 -1.29
CA LYS A 200 -19.91 -9.48 -1.46
C LYS A 200 -19.91 -8.92 -2.87
N VAL A 201 -21.08 -9.00 -3.53
CA VAL A 201 -21.34 -8.29 -4.78
C VAL A 201 -21.60 -6.83 -4.45
N LEU A 202 -20.82 -5.95 -5.05
CA LEU A 202 -20.95 -4.50 -4.94
C LEU A 202 -21.73 -3.96 -6.15
N LYS A 203 -21.95 -2.64 -6.21
CA LYS A 203 -22.58 -1.99 -7.36
C LYS A 203 -21.76 -2.19 -8.64
N ASP A 204 -22.44 -2.13 -9.78
CA ASP A 204 -21.84 -2.16 -11.12
C ASP A 204 -20.88 -3.34 -11.36
N SER A 205 -21.25 -4.53 -10.83
CA SER A 205 -20.52 -5.81 -10.98
C SER A 205 -19.15 -5.86 -10.31
N TYR A 206 -18.85 -4.94 -9.41
CA TYR A 206 -17.66 -5.06 -8.55
C TYR A 206 -17.87 -6.15 -7.50
N LEU A 207 -16.75 -6.73 -7.02
CA LEU A 207 -16.76 -7.70 -5.92
C LEU A 207 -15.87 -7.20 -4.78
N ARG A 208 -16.29 -7.47 -3.55
CA ARG A 208 -15.41 -7.43 -2.39
C ARG A 208 -15.14 -8.85 -1.93
N LEU A 209 -13.86 -9.20 -1.81
CA LEU A 209 -13.41 -10.49 -1.31
C LEU A 209 -12.52 -10.26 -0.09
N ARG A 210 -12.89 -10.85 1.03
CA ARG A 210 -12.07 -10.80 2.23
C ARG A 210 -11.61 -12.20 2.60
N TYR A 211 -10.30 -12.34 2.77
CA TYR A 211 -9.65 -13.58 3.14
C TYR A 211 -8.87 -13.42 4.45
N GLU A 212 -8.81 -14.50 5.21
CA GLU A 212 -7.90 -14.71 6.32
C GLU A 212 -6.73 -15.56 5.84
N ILE A 213 -5.50 -15.20 6.24
CA ILE A 213 -4.30 -15.99 5.93
C ILE A 213 -4.23 -17.17 6.89
N VAL A 214 -4.07 -18.37 6.34
CA VAL A 214 -3.83 -19.60 7.10
C VAL A 214 -2.36 -19.59 7.52
N LYS A 215 -2.11 -19.56 8.83
CA LYS A 215 -0.76 -19.57 9.44
C LYS A 215 -0.33 -20.99 9.78
#